data_a9d8e29f9a96a3053784e12208b1be7f
#
_entry.id   a9d8e29f9a96a3053784e12208b1be7f
#
_cell.length_a   1.000
_cell.length_b   1.000
_cell.length_c   1.000
_cell.angle_alpha   90.00
_cell.angle_beta   90.00
_cell.angle_gamma   90.00
#
_symmetry.space_group_name_H-M   'P 1'
#
loop_
_entity.id
_entity.type
_entity.pdbx_description
1 polymer ?
#
loop_
_entity_poly.entity_id
_entity_poly.type
_entity_poly.pdbx_seq_one_letter_code
_entity_poly.pdbx_strand_id
1 'polypeptide(L)'
;NIFISHRWAYSVDYTSLTSKLKSYCLKYYDYSVPEIDPFDLKKKKEIKEALKEQIRQCNYFIVFANMAMNNSEWVEYEIKIATYYNKPILSIIPHGYKGNVPKFIQIADTEGGPVGFNTPSIIKKICTKLGHPIPKELQNG
;
A
#
# COMPACT_ATOMS: atom_id res chain seq x y z
N ASN A 1 10.68 2.29 5.64
CA ASN A 1 9.74 1.14 5.59
C ASN A 1 8.48 1.51 4.85
N ILE A 2 8.09 0.67 3.90
CA ILE A 2 6.92 0.89 3.06
C ILE A 2 5.83 -0.08 3.51
N PHE A 3 4.62 0.41 3.72
CA PHE A 3 3.47 -0.44 4.01
C PHE A 3 2.64 -0.59 2.73
N ILE A 4 2.37 -1.82 2.33
CA ILE A 4 1.55 -2.09 1.15
C ILE A 4 0.26 -2.76 1.61
N SER A 5 -0.86 -2.06 1.42
CA SER A 5 -2.17 -2.61 1.74
C SER A 5 -2.49 -3.75 0.76
N HIS A 6 -2.49 -4.95 1.27
CA HIS A 6 -2.79 -6.15 0.47
C HIS A 6 -3.45 -7.20 1.36
N ARG A 7 -3.96 -8.26 0.74
CA ARG A 7 -4.61 -9.35 1.46
C ARG A 7 -3.85 -10.64 1.21
N TRP A 8 -4.29 -11.71 1.82
CA TRP A 8 -3.64 -13.02 1.73
C TRP A 8 -3.47 -13.53 0.29
N ALA A 9 -4.27 -13.04 -0.65
CA ALA A 9 -4.15 -13.40 -2.06
C ALA A 9 -3.23 -12.40 -2.78
N TYR A 10 -2.06 -12.83 -3.17
CA TYR A 10 -1.09 -11.99 -3.87
C TYR A 10 -1.48 -11.80 -5.34
N SER A 11 -1.34 -10.59 -5.83
CA SER A 11 -1.48 -10.29 -7.25
C SER A 11 -0.12 -10.27 -7.93
N VAL A 12 -0.13 -10.35 -9.28
CA VAL A 12 1.09 -10.20 -10.07
C VAL A 12 1.73 -8.82 -9.82
N ASP A 13 0.91 -7.78 -9.73
CA ASP A 13 1.41 -6.42 -9.48
C ASP A 13 2.08 -6.31 -8.12
N TYR A 14 1.48 -6.89 -7.07
CA TYR A 14 2.10 -6.92 -5.76
C TYR A 14 3.48 -7.58 -5.80
N THR A 15 3.56 -8.75 -6.44
CA THR A 15 4.81 -9.51 -6.55
C THR A 15 5.86 -8.73 -7.34
N SER A 16 5.46 -8.09 -8.43
CA SER A 16 6.35 -7.27 -9.26
C SER A 16 6.89 -6.09 -8.47
N LEU A 17 6.02 -5.38 -7.75
CA LEU A 17 6.43 -4.23 -6.96
C LEU A 17 7.39 -4.62 -5.83
N THR A 18 7.06 -5.65 -5.06
CA THR A 18 7.90 -6.07 -3.93
C THR A 18 9.26 -6.60 -4.40
N SER A 19 9.30 -7.28 -5.54
CA SER A 19 10.55 -7.73 -6.13
C SER A 19 11.47 -6.55 -6.45
N LYS A 20 10.92 -5.47 -7.02
CA LYS A 20 11.70 -4.26 -7.31
C LYS A 20 12.12 -3.54 -6.05
N LEU A 21 11.26 -3.44 -5.06
CA LEU A 21 11.63 -2.84 -3.77
C LEU A 21 12.83 -3.57 -3.15
N LYS A 22 12.81 -4.89 -3.17
CA LYS A 22 13.93 -5.70 -2.68
C LYS A 22 15.20 -5.43 -3.45
N SER A 23 15.11 -5.36 -4.78
CA SER A 23 16.29 -5.15 -5.63
C SER A 23 16.96 -3.81 -5.39
N TYR A 24 16.21 -2.80 -4.93
CA TYR A 24 16.73 -1.47 -4.61
C TYR A 24 16.95 -1.26 -3.10
N CYS A 25 16.92 -2.33 -2.32
CA CYS A 25 17.11 -2.29 -0.87
C CYS A 25 16.11 -1.40 -0.13
N LEU A 26 14.90 -1.30 -0.65
CA LEU A 26 13.80 -0.59 -0.01
C LEU A 26 12.99 -1.58 0.82
N LYS A 27 12.94 -1.34 2.12
CA LYS A 27 12.26 -2.23 3.06
C LYS A 27 10.75 -2.02 3.01
N TYR A 28 10.00 -3.10 3.07
CA TYR A 28 8.55 -3.05 3.13
C TYR A 28 8.03 -4.07 4.14
N TYR A 29 6.82 -3.83 4.64
CA TYR A 29 6.14 -4.76 5.53
C TYR A 29 5.36 -5.78 4.71
N ASP A 30 5.55 -7.03 5.06
CA ASP A 30 4.89 -8.17 4.39
C ASP A 30 3.83 -8.79 5.29
N TYR A 31 2.93 -7.95 5.82
CA TYR A 31 1.83 -8.43 6.64
C TYR A 31 0.55 -8.47 5.81
N SER A 32 -0.03 -9.67 5.70
CA SER A 32 -1.29 -9.88 5.01
C SER A 32 -2.36 -10.21 6.05
N VAL A 33 -3.52 -9.55 5.95
CA VAL A 33 -4.65 -9.86 6.84
C VAL A 33 -5.15 -11.26 6.51
N PRO A 34 -5.09 -12.21 7.47
CA PRO A 34 -5.57 -13.56 7.21
C PRO A 34 -7.09 -13.61 7.11
N GLU A 35 -7.61 -14.66 6.50
CA GLU A 35 -9.03 -14.93 6.52
C GLU A 35 -9.43 -15.36 7.93
N ILE A 36 -10.38 -14.64 8.52
CA ILE A 36 -10.84 -14.91 9.89
C ILE A 36 -12.36 -14.93 9.95
N ASP A 37 -12.89 -15.57 10.98
CA ASP A 37 -14.30 -15.50 11.30
C ASP A 37 -14.65 -14.05 11.65
N PRO A 38 -15.60 -13.41 10.92
CA PRO A 38 -15.97 -12.02 11.22
C PRO A 38 -16.56 -11.82 12.60
N PHE A 39 -17.00 -12.89 13.26
CA PHE A 39 -17.53 -12.81 14.62
C PHE A 39 -16.47 -13.05 15.70
N ASP A 40 -15.25 -13.40 15.33
CA ASP A 40 -14.14 -13.53 16.28
C ASP A 40 -13.55 -12.14 16.57
N LEU A 41 -14.18 -11.44 17.50
CA LEU A 41 -13.83 -10.06 17.83
C LEU A 41 -12.45 -9.94 18.46
N LYS A 42 -12.02 -10.95 19.21
CA LYS A 42 -10.69 -10.94 19.82
C LYS A 42 -9.60 -11.02 18.76
N LYS A 43 -9.73 -11.94 17.81
CA LYS A 43 -8.78 -12.09 16.72
C LYS A 43 -8.73 -10.84 15.85
N LYS A 44 -9.88 -10.28 15.55
CA LYS A 44 -10.01 -9.05 14.77
C LYS A 44 -9.27 -7.90 15.44
N LYS A 45 -9.41 -7.75 16.74
CA LYS A 45 -8.73 -6.71 17.51
C LYS A 45 -7.21 -6.89 17.45
N GLU A 46 -6.73 -8.12 17.60
CA GLU A 46 -5.30 -8.43 17.53
C GLU A 46 -4.71 -8.04 16.17
N ILE A 47 -5.41 -8.36 15.09
CA ILE A 47 -4.98 -8.01 13.73
C ILE A 47 -4.94 -6.49 13.55
N LYS A 48 -5.97 -5.78 14.04
CA LYS A 48 -6.02 -4.31 13.95
C LYS A 48 -4.85 -3.66 14.69
N GLU A 49 -4.51 -4.17 15.86
CA GLU A 49 -3.38 -3.64 16.62
C GLU A 49 -2.06 -3.88 15.92
N ALA A 50 -1.87 -5.07 15.32
CA ALA A 50 -0.66 -5.36 14.55
C ALA A 50 -0.52 -4.46 13.33
N LEU A 51 -1.61 -4.23 12.60
CA LEU A 51 -1.63 -3.33 11.45
C LEU A 51 -1.33 -1.90 11.87
N LYS A 52 -1.94 -1.44 12.94
CA LYS A 52 -1.71 -0.08 13.46
C LYS A 52 -0.23 0.14 13.76
N GLU A 53 0.42 -0.82 14.41
CA GLU A 53 1.84 -0.71 14.76
C GLU A 53 2.72 -0.65 13.51
N GLN A 54 2.45 -1.49 12.51
CA GLN A 54 3.21 -1.46 11.27
C GLN A 54 3.02 -0.17 10.51
N ILE A 55 1.79 0.33 10.41
CA ILE A 55 1.50 1.58 9.72
C ILE A 55 2.16 2.76 10.46
N ARG A 56 2.11 2.76 11.80
CA ARG A 56 2.76 3.78 12.60
C ARG A 56 4.26 3.87 12.31
N GLN A 57 4.90 2.73 12.09
CA GLN A 57 6.33 2.67 11.82
C GLN A 57 6.70 2.89 10.36
N CYS A 58 5.75 2.84 9.44
CA CYS A 58 6.06 3.00 8.03
C CYS A 58 6.36 4.46 7.69
N ASN A 59 7.04 4.65 6.55
CA ASN A 59 7.38 5.97 6.03
C ASN A 59 6.59 6.29 4.77
N TYR A 60 5.95 5.31 4.16
CA TYR A 60 5.21 5.46 2.93
C TYR A 60 4.14 4.37 2.87
N PHE A 61 2.92 4.74 2.51
CA PHE A 61 1.77 3.83 2.47
C PHE A 61 1.27 3.70 1.04
N ILE A 62 1.14 2.47 0.57
CA ILE A 62 0.66 2.16 -0.77
C ILE A 62 -0.63 1.35 -0.65
N VAL A 63 -1.65 1.70 -1.44
CA VAL A 63 -2.90 0.96 -1.53
C VAL A 63 -3.26 0.71 -2.98
N PHE A 64 -3.57 -0.56 -3.32
CA PHE A 64 -4.10 -0.90 -4.62
C PHE A 64 -5.61 -0.66 -4.64
N ALA A 65 -6.10 0.03 -5.67
CA ALA A 65 -7.50 0.47 -5.73
C ALA A 65 -8.51 -0.68 -5.66
N ASN A 66 -8.15 -1.86 -6.18
CA ASN A 66 -9.03 -3.02 -6.18
C ASN A 66 -9.17 -3.71 -4.81
N MET A 67 -8.31 -3.37 -3.85
CA MET A 67 -8.33 -4.02 -2.53
C MET A 67 -9.63 -3.72 -1.76
N ALA A 68 -10.24 -2.58 -2.01
CA ALA A 68 -11.46 -2.17 -1.31
C ALA A 68 -12.70 -2.94 -1.74
N MET A 69 -12.66 -3.66 -2.88
CA MET A 69 -13.86 -4.31 -3.43
C MET A 69 -14.42 -5.41 -2.52
N ASN A 70 -13.54 -6.23 -1.95
CA ASN A 70 -13.95 -7.34 -1.08
C ASN A 70 -13.46 -7.20 0.35
N ASN A 71 -12.70 -6.14 0.66
CA ASN A 71 -12.04 -5.97 1.93
C ASN A 71 -12.12 -4.52 2.43
N SER A 72 -13.22 -3.82 2.11
CA SER A 72 -13.34 -2.38 2.39
C SER A 72 -13.14 -2.04 3.86
N GLU A 73 -13.62 -2.87 4.78
CA GLU A 73 -13.46 -2.62 6.22
C GLU A 73 -11.98 -2.53 6.61
N TRP A 74 -11.16 -3.47 6.13
CA TRP A 74 -9.74 -3.49 6.45
C TRP A 74 -8.99 -2.35 5.78
N VAL A 75 -9.31 -2.08 4.50
CA VAL A 75 -8.67 -0.99 3.75
C VAL A 75 -9.03 0.36 4.36
N GLU A 76 -10.30 0.57 4.73
CA GLU A 76 -10.73 1.79 5.39
C GLU A 76 -10.01 2.00 6.72
N TYR A 77 -9.85 0.94 7.50
CA TYR A 77 -9.13 0.99 8.77
C TYR A 77 -7.67 1.38 8.55
N GLU A 78 -6.99 0.72 7.61
CA GLU A 78 -5.58 0.99 7.31
C GLU A 78 -5.37 2.43 6.85
N ILE A 79 -6.23 2.92 5.96
CA ILE A 79 -6.16 4.30 5.46
C ILE A 79 -6.43 5.29 6.58
N LYS A 80 -7.38 5.00 7.45
CA LYS A 80 -7.68 5.87 8.59
C LYS A 80 -6.45 6.00 9.51
N ILE A 81 -5.76 4.90 9.78
CA ILE A 81 -4.55 4.92 10.60
C ILE A 81 -3.43 5.69 9.91
N ALA A 82 -3.21 5.44 8.60
CA ALA A 82 -2.19 6.14 7.84
C ALA A 82 -2.46 7.66 7.81
N THR A 83 -3.70 8.06 7.64
CA THR A 83 -4.11 9.46 7.68
C THR A 83 -3.87 10.07 9.06
N TYR A 84 -4.24 9.34 10.11
CA TYR A 84 -4.04 9.81 11.49
C TYR A 84 -2.56 10.11 11.79
N TYR A 85 -1.65 9.28 11.30
CA TYR A 85 -0.22 9.47 11.50
C TYR A 85 0.43 10.31 10.39
N ASN A 86 -0.35 10.96 9.53
CA ASN A 86 0.14 11.82 8.44
C ASN A 86 1.13 11.13 7.52
N LYS A 87 0.90 9.86 7.22
CA LYS A 87 1.76 9.12 6.30
C LYS A 87 1.50 9.54 4.85
N PRO A 88 2.54 9.57 4.00
CA PRO A 88 2.29 9.71 2.55
C PRO A 88 1.50 8.51 2.05
N ILE A 89 0.42 8.76 1.31
CA ILE A 89 -0.48 7.71 0.80
C ILE A 89 -0.53 7.82 -0.72
N LEU A 90 -0.15 6.75 -1.40
CA LEU A 90 -0.24 6.63 -2.86
C LEU A 90 -1.21 5.50 -3.20
N SER A 91 -2.23 5.82 -4.01
CA SER A 91 -3.14 4.81 -4.53
C SER A 91 -2.73 4.41 -5.95
N ILE A 92 -2.83 3.12 -6.24
CA ILE A 92 -2.37 2.53 -7.50
C ILE A 92 -3.53 1.77 -8.15
N ILE A 93 -3.73 1.99 -9.44
CA ILE A 93 -4.67 1.22 -10.24
C ILE A 93 -3.93 0.02 -10.83
N PRO A 94 -4.29 -1.23 -10.44
CA PRO A 94 -3.59 -2.41 -10.94
C PRO A 94 -3.75 -2.59 -12.46
N HIS A 95 -2.85 -3.32 -13.08
CA HIS A 95 -2.95 -3.70 -14.48
C HIS A 95 -4.31 -4.33 -14.78
N GLY A 96 -4.96 -3.85 -15.82
CA GLY A 96 -6.23 -4.41 -16.29
C GLY A 96 -7.44 -4.10 -15.44
N TYR A 97 -7.27 -3.41 -14.32
CA TYR A 97 -8.41 -3.04 -13.47
C TYR A 97 -9.20 -1.91 -14.14
N LYS A 98 -10.47 -2.18 -14.41
CA LYS A 98 -11.38 -1.22 -15.06
C LYS A 98 -12.47 -0.72 -14.13
N GLY A 99 -12.43 -1.10 -12.86
CA GLY A 99 -13.39 -0.63 -11.88
C GLY A 99 -13.11 0.79 -11.43
N ASN A 100 -14.02 1.34 -10.66
CA ASN A 100 -13.86 2.67 -10.08
C ASN A 100 -12.90 2.63 -8.90
N VAL A 101 -12.17 3.72 -8.70
CA VAL A 101 -11.40 3.91 -7.46
C VAL A 101 -12.35 4.48 -6.43
N PRO A 102 -12.52 3.83 -5.27
CA PRO A 102 -13.41 4.35 -4.23
C PRO A 102 -13.01 5.76 -3.80
N LYS A 103 -14.00 6.60 -3.54
CA LYS A 103 -13.76 8.00 -3.17
C LYS A 103 -12.89 8.13 -1.91
N PHE A 104 -13.08 7.27 -0.92
CA PHE A 104 -12.31 7.38 0.31
C PHE A 104 -10.81 7.15 0.05
N ILE A 105 -10.46 6.33 -0.94
CA ILE A 105 -9.07 6.14 -1.36
C ILE A 105 -8.57 7.39 -2.07
N GLN A 106 -9.35 7.95 -2.99
CA GLN A 106 -8.97 9.16 -3.72
C GLN A 106 -8.75 10.34 -2.78
N ILE A 107 -9.62 10.51 -1.82
CA ILE A 107 -9.52 11.61 -0.84
C ILE A 107 -8.28 11.45 0.04
N ALA A 108 -7.94 10.23 0.41
CA ALA A 108 -6.79 9.96 1.28
C ALA A 108 -5.44 10.10 0.57
N ASP A 109 -5.40 9.94 -0.75
CA ASP A 109 -4.16 9.99 -1.52
C ASP A 109 -3.49 11.37 -1.40
N THR A 110 -2.22 11.38 -1.00
CA THR A 110 -1.44 12.61 -0.84
C THR A 110 -0.31 12.73 -1.85
N GLU A 111 -0.13 11.73 -2.72
CA GLU A 111 1.05 11.59 -3.57
C GLU A 111 0.74 11.71 -5.06
N GLY A 112 -0.39 12.34 -5.40
CA GLY A 112 -0.76 12.59 -6.79
C GLY A 112 -1.41 11.41 -7.50
N GLY A 113 -1.87 10.41 -6.75
CA GLY A 113 -2.63 9.30 -7.31
C GLY A 113 -4.14 9.62 -7.42
N PRO A 114 -4.95 8.66 -7.89
CA PRO A 114 -4.54 7.31 -8.29
C PRO A 114 -3.66 7.30 -9.54
N VAL A 115 -2.62 6.48 -9.52
CA VAL A 115 -1.73 6.30 -10.67
C VAL A 115 -1.85 4.88 -11.22
N GLY A 116 -1.66 4.73 -12.53
CA GLY A 116 -1.58 3.39 -13.13
C GLY A 116 -0.34 2.65 -12.63
N PHE A 117 -0.42 1.32 -12.66
CA PHE A 117 0.71 0.51 -12.20
C PHE A 117 1.89 0.67 -13.17
N ASN A 118 2.96 1.24 -12.67
CA ASN A 118 4.21 1.42 -13.39
C ASN A 118 5.33 1.42 -12.38
N THR A 119 6.09 0.33 -12.30
CA THR A 119 7.08 0.14 -11.26
C THR A 119 8.14 1.24 -11.22
N PRO A 120 8.76 1.64 -12.35
CA PRO A 120 9.74 2.73 -12.30
C PRO A 120 9.17 4.04 -11.74
N SER A 121 7.97 4.42 -12.17
CA SER A 121 7.32 5.65 -11.70
C SER A 121 7.02 5.59 -10.20
N ILE A 122 6.53 4.46 -9.73
CA ILE A 122 6.21 4.25 -8.31
C ILE A 122 7.48 4.33 -7.45
N ILE A 123 8.55 3.67 -7.88
CA ILE A 123 9.83 3.68 -7.16
C ILE A 123 10.38 5.10 -7.09
N LYS A 124 10.33 5.86 -8.19
CA LYS A 124 10.77 7.26 -8.20
C LYS A 124 10.01 8.12 -7.19
N LYS A 125 8.69 7.94 -7.12
CA LYS A 125 7.87 8.68 -6.15
C LYS A 125 8.26 8.37 -4.72
N ILE A 126 8.46 7.09 -4.42
CA ILE A 126 8.87 6.65 -3.09
C ILE A 126 10.25 7.24 -2.72
N CYS A 127 11.22 7.08 -3.60
CA CYS A 127 12.58 7.57 -3.37
C CYS A 127 12.61 9.08 -3.16
N THR A 128 11.90 9.82 -4.01
CA THR A 128 11.82 11.28 -3.91
C THR A 128 11.23 11.70 -2.55
N LYS A 129 10.15 11.06 -2.14
CA LYS A 129 9.49 11.42 -0.88
C LYS A 129 10.34 11.09 0.33
N LEU A 130 11.06 9.97 0.31
CA LEU A 130 11.85 9.50 1.44
C LEU A 130 13.27 10.07 1.45
N GLY A 131 13.66 10.85 0.45
CA GLY A 131 15.04 11.32 0.34
C GLY A 131 16.04 10.22 0.04
N HIS A 132 15.58 9.11 -0.54
CA HIS A 132 16.42 7.98 -0.94
C HIS A 132 16.94 8.21 -2.36
N PRO A 133 18.21 7.89 -2.65
CA PRO A 133 18.72 8.05 -4.02
C PRO A 133 17.91 7.24 -5.03
N ILE A 134 17.57 7.87 -6.15
CA ILE A 134 16.86 7.18 -7.23
C ILE A 134 17.85 6.23 -7.94
N PRO A 135 17.50 4.94 -8.11
CA PRO A 135 18.36 4.00 -8.83
C PRO A 135 18.75 4.52 -10.21
N LYS A 136 20.01 4.33 -10.59
CA LYS A 136 20.55 4.87 -11.84
C LYS A 136 19.75 4.47 -13.08
N GLU A 137 19.31 3.21 -13.13
CA GLU A 137 18.53 2.70 -14.26
C GLU A 137 17.16 3.37 -14.39
N LEU A 138 16.69 4.08 -13.38
CA LEU A 138 15.41 4.79 -13.39
C LEU A 138 15.57 6.29 -13.63
N GLN A 139 16.79 6.83 -13.59
CA GLN A 139 17.02 8.27 -13.74
C GLN A 139 16.80 8.78 -15.18
N ASN A 140 16.95 7.91 -16.16
CA ASN A 140 16.82 8.24 -17.58
C ASN A 140 15.49 7.76 -18.18
N GLY A 141 14.55 7.34 -17.38
CA GLY A 141 13.29 6.79 -17.86
C GLY A 141 12.09 7.69 -17.72
#